data_b0f4cdff3a88458b129dfbd589c0ee91
#
_entry.id   b0f4cdff3a88458b129dfbd589c0ee91
#
_cell.length_a   1.000
_cell.length_b   1.000
_cell.length_c   1.000
_cell.angle_alpha   90.00
_cell.angle_beta   90.00
_cell.angle_gamma   90.00
#
_symmetry.space_group_name_H-M   'P 1'
#
loop_
_entity.id
_entity.type
_entity.pdbx_description
1 polymer ?
#
loop_
_entity_poly.entity_id
_entity_poly.type
_entity_poly.pdbx_seq_one_letter_code
_entity_poly.pdbx_strand_id
1 'polypeptide(L)'
;MRTEFADFQATQDARNTVQLNVRKYCLMLCGALEQNYLNEAIRRAEFFADSCKDSTYYCERLEKLKRGEDCYEFVIESGRKYHKIVMVTDDGNRSVHAFVDKKTGELYKAASFKSPAKGVRFNLNIIKEREFVLRECDWAGGYLYKNALYEG
;
A
#
# COMPACT_ATOMS: atom_id res chain seq x y z
N MET A 1 24.23 -2.55 37.60
CA MET A 1 24.96 -2.79 36.37
C MET A 1 24.21 -3.73 35.43
N ARG A 2 24.02 -3.37 34.18
CA ARG A 2 23.36 -4.23 33.19
C ARG A 2 24.27 -5.40 32.83
N THR A 3 23.67 -6.57 32.64
CA THR A 3 24.35 -7.72 32.07
C THR A 3 24.27 -7.68 30.56
N GLU A 4 25.15 -8.39 29.88
CA GLU A 4 25.09 -8.53 28.42
C GLU A 4 23.75 -9.09 27.94
N PHE A 5 23.16 -10.02 28.72
CA PHE A 5 21.84 -10.57 28.41
C PHE A 5 20.77 -9.48 28.48
N ALA A 6 20.81 -8.62 29.48
CA ALA A 6 19.83 -7.54 29.61
C ALA A 6 19.93 -6.54 28.47
N ASP A 7 21.17 -6.22 28.03
CA ASP A 7 21.40 -5.34 26.88
C ASP A 7 20.90 -5.98 25.58
N PHE A 8 21.15 -7.27 25.39
CA PHE A 8 20.64 -8.01 24.25
C PHE A 8 19.12 -7.99 24.22
N GLN A 9 18.47 -8.26 25.35
CA GLN A 9 17.02 -8.28 25.46
C GLN A 9 16.41 -6.92 25.13
N ALA A 10 16.98 -5.84 25.66
CA ALA A 10 16.51 -4.48 25.39
C ALA A 10 16.61 -4.14 23.90
N THR A 11 17.73 -4.52 23.24
CA THR A 11 17.93 -4.33 21.82
C THR A 11 16.93 -5.12 20.99
N GLN A 12 16.63 -6.36 21.40
CA GLN A 12 15.68 -7.21 20.70
C GLN A 12 14.26 -6.65 20.81
N ASP A 13 13.87 -6.16 21.98
CA ASP A 13 12.56 -5.52 22.17
C ASP A 13 12.41 -4.27 21.31
N ALA A 14 13.46 -3.45 21.22
CA ALA A 14 13.45 -2.27 20.35
C ALA A 14 13.28 -2.65 18.88
N ARG A 15 13.99 -3.68 18.41
CA ARG A 15 13.86 -4.18 17.04
C ARG A 15 12.46 -4.69 16.77
N ASN A 16 11.88 -5.44 17.68
CA ASN A 16 10.52 -5.97 17.56
C ASN A 16 9.49 -4.82 17.46
N THR A 17 9.67 -3.77 18.25
CA THR A 17 8.80 -2.60 18.23
C THR A 17 8.86 -1.90 16.87
N VAL A 18 10.06 -1.70 16.32
CA VAL A 18 10.23 -1.09 14.99
C VAL A 18 9.52 -1.93 13.92
N GLN A 19 9.71 -3.24 13.93
CA GLN A 19 9.08 -4.14 12.95
C GLN A 19 7.55 -4.14 13.07
N LEU A 20 7.01 -4.09 14.28
CA LEU A 20 5.56 -3.98 14.48
C LEU A 20 5.01 -2.67 13.95
N ASN A 21 5.73 -1.57 14.14
CA ASN A 21 5.35 -0.27 13.61
C ASN A 21 5.37 -0.26 12.08
N VAL A 22 6.41 -0.83 11.46
CA VAL A 22 6.50 -0.94 10.00
C VAL A 22 5.30 -1.73 9.46
N ARG A 23 4.95 -2.84 10.09
CA ARG A 23 3.77 -3.62 9.68
C ARG A 23 2.48 -2.81 9.80
N LYS A 24 2.34 -2.06 10.88
CA LYS A 24 1.19 -1.17 11.06
C LYS A 24 1.08 -0.14 9.94
N TYR A 25 2.21 0.47 9.55
CA TYR A 25 2.23 1.45 8.47
C TYR A 25 1.90 0.80 7.12
N CYS A 26 2.34 -0.43 6.91
CA CYS A 26 1.95 -1.19 5.72
C CYS A 26 0.44 -1.45 5.67
N LEU A 27 -0.17 -1.78 6.81
CA LEU A 27 -1.62 -1.97 6.89
C LEU A 27 -2.37 -0.66 6.61
N MET A 28 -1.85 0.46 7.12
CA MET A 28 -2.41 1.78 6.82
C MET A 28 -2.32 2.09 5.33
N LEU A 29 -1.21 1.75 4.71
CA LEU A 29 -1.02 1.94 3.27
C LEU A 29 -2.01 1.08 2.47
N CYS A 30 -2.20 -0.17 2.85
CA CYS A 30 -3.19 -1.04 2.21
C CYS A 30 -4.58 -0.43 2.26
N GLY A 31 -4.99 0.08 3.43
CA GLY A 31 -6.28 0.75 3.58
C GLY A 31 -6.42 1.99 2.73
N ALA A 32 -5.36 2.80 2.66
CA ALA A 32 -5.35 4.01 1.83
C ALA A 32 -5.45 3.67 0.33
N LEU A 33 -4.76 2.62 -0.10
CA LEU A 33 -4.81 2.16 -1.50
C LEU A 33 -6.20 1.62 -1.86
N GLU A 34 -6.82 0.85 -0.97
CA GLU A 34 -8.18 0.36 -1.17
C GLU A 34 -9.17 1.51 -1.30
N GLN A 35 -9.05 2.50 -0.44
CA GLN A 35 -9.92 3.68 -0.48
C GLN A 35 -9.69 4.49 -1.76
N ASN A 36 -8.44 4.64 -2.19
CA ASN A 36 -8.12 5.33 -3.44
C ASN A 36 -8.75 4.62 -4.63
N TYR A 37 -8.62 3.29 -4.70
CA TYR A 37 -9.24 2.50 -5.76
C TYR A 37 -10.75 2.71 -5.78
N LEU A 38 -11.39 2.59 -4.62
CA LEU A 38 -12.84 2.71 -4.50
C LEU A 38 -13.31 4.09 -4.95
N ASN A 39 -12.65 5.15 -4.50
CA ASN A 39 -13.00 6.53 -4.87
C ASN A 39 -12.89 6.75 -6.37
N GLU A 40 -11.83 6.25 -7.00
CA GLU A 40 -11.65 6.40 -8.45
C GLU A 40 -12.65 5.55 -9.23
N ALA A 41 -12.93 4.33 -8.77
CA ALA A 41 -13.89 3.46 -9.42
C ALA A 41 -15.31 4.04 -9.38
N ILE A 42 -15.70 4.61 -8.23
CA ILE A 42 -16.98 5.27 -8.08
C ILE A 42 -17.08 6.48 -8.99
N ARG A 43 -16.05 7.33 -8.99
CA ARG A 43 -16.02 8.52 -9.84
C ARG A 43 -16.16 8.19 -11.32
N ARG A 44 -15.44 7.13 -11.76
CA ARG A 44 -15.52 6.66 -13.14
C ARG A 44 -16.90 6.14 -13.47
N ALA A 45 -17.51 5.33 -12.59
CA ALA A 45 -18.85 4.80 -12.78
C ALA A 45 -19.88 5.91 -12.82
N GLU A 46 -19.77 6.93 -11.97
CA GLU A 46 -20.66 8.11 -12.00
C GLU A 46 -20.55 8.86 -13.32
N PHE A 47 -19.32 9.09 -13.79
CA PHE A 47 -19.10 9.78 -15.05
C PHE A 47 -19.77 9.05 -16.22
N PHE A 48 -19.58 7.73 -16.32
CA PHE A 48 -20.17 6.95 -17.41
C PHE A 48 -21.67 6.74 -17.25
N ALA A 49 -22.18 6.70 -16.03
CA ALA A 49 -23.63 6.63 -15.80
C ALA A 49 -24.34 7.87 -16.35
N ASP A 50 -23.69 9.04 -16.24
CA ASP A 50 -24.26 10.30 -16.74
C ASP A 50 -24.06 10.49 -18.25
N SER A 51 -22.99 9.90 -18.84
CA SER A 51 -22.50 10.25 -20.16
C SER A 51 -22.77 9.19 -21.25
N CYS A 52 -23.04 7.93 -20.86
CA CYS A 52 -23.12 6.81 -21.79
C CYS A 52 -24.54 6.34 -22.03
N LYS A 53 -24.76 5.74 -23.23
CA LYS A 53 -26.04 5.11 -23.58
C LYS A 53 -26.33 3.89 -22.70
N ASP A 54 -25.30 3.23 -22.16
CA ASP A 54 -25.38 2.08 -21.29
C ASP A 54 -25.40 2.47 -19.82
N SER A 55 -26.17 3.50 -19.49
CA SER A 55 -26.24 4.02 -18.12
C SER A 55 -26.68 2.97 -17.10
N THR A 56 -27.51 2.00 -17.50
CA THR A 56 -27.96 0.92 -16.60
C THR A 56 -26.80 0.09 -16.07
N TYR A 57 -25.87 -0.30 -16.95
CA TYR A 57 -24.68 -1.05 -16.54
C TYR A 57 -23.86 -0.28 -15.50
N TYR A 58 -23.61 0.99 -15.76
CA TYR A 58 -22.78 1.81 -14.86
C TYR A 58 -23.51 2.14 -13.56
N CYS A 59 -24.81 2.29 -13.59
CA CYS A 59 -25.61 2.47 -12.36
C CYS A 59 -25.56 1.23 -11.48
N GLU A 60 -25.68 0.05 -12.06
CA GLU A 60 -25.57 -1.22 -11.34
C GLU A 60 -24.17 -1.40 -10.75
N ARG A 61 -23.13 -1.07 -11.53
CA ARG A 61 -21.75 -1.13 -11.04
C ARG A 61 -21.52 -0.16 -9.88
N LEU A 62 -22.06 1.05 -9.99
CA LEU A 62 -21.96 2.05 -8.93
C LEU A 62 -22.58 1.55 -7.62
N GLU A 63 -23.74 0.92 -7.69
CA GLU A 63 -24.39 0.35 -6.51
C GLU A 63 -23.57 -0.78 -5.90
N LYS A 64 -22.99 -1.66 -6.73
CA LYS A 64 -22.09 -2.72 -6.27
C LYS A 64 -20.87 -2.16 -5.56
N LEU A 65 -20.23 -1.17 -6.13
CA LEU A 65 -19.04 -0.53 -5.52
C LEU A 65 -19.39 0.10 -4.18
N LYS A 66 -20.54 0.76 -4.07
CA LYS A 66 -21.00 1.37 -2.82
C LYS A 66 -21.31 0.34 -1.74
N ARG A 67 -21.68 -0.89 -2.12
CA ARG A 67 -21.89 -1.99 -1.19
C ARG A 67 -20.60 -2.74 -0.84
N GLY A 68 -19.44 -2.34 -1.41
CA GLY A 68 -18.17 -3.01 -1.21
C GLY A 68 -17.95 -4.24 -2.08
N GLU A 69 -18.76 -4.42 -3.11
CA GLU A 69 -18.62 -5.51 -4.09
C GLU A 69 -17.71 -5.05 -5.24
N ASP A 70 -17.06 -6.00 -5.91
CA ASP A 70 -16.19 -5.76 -7.06
C ASP A 70 -15.04 -4.78 -6.77
N CYS A 71 -14.61 -4.71 -5.51
CA CYS A 71 -13.51 -3.85 -5.08
C CYS A 71 -12.20 -4.61 -5.11
N TYR A 72 -11.10 -3.88 -5.32
CA TYR A 72 -9.77 -4.43 -5.19
C TYR A 72 -9.36 -4.42 -3.73
N GLU A 73 -8.61 -5.43 -3.32
CA GLU A 73 -8.03 -5.54 -1.98
C GLU A 73 -6.53 -5.39 -2.05
N PHE A 74 -5.95 -4.84 -1.01
CA PHE A 74 -4.51 -4.78 -0.85
C PHE A 74 -4.14 -5.51 0.42
N VAL A 75 -3.30 -6.53 0.28
CA VAL A 75 -2.93 -7.42 1.38
C VAL A 75 -1.41 -7.47 1.54
N ILE A 76 -0.96 -7.87 2.72
CA ILE A 76 0.46 -8.00 3.02
C ILE A 76 0.84 -9.48 2.97
N GLU A 77 1.88 -9.78 2.18
CA GLU A 77 2.55 -11.06 2.23
C GLU A 77 3.96 -10.83 2.76
N SER A 78 4.25 -11.39 3.93
CA SER A 78 5.53 -11.14 4.58
C SER A 78 6.53 -12.23 4.21
N GLY A 79 7.63 -11.83 3.60
CA GLY A 79 8.79 -12.67 3.37
C GLY A 79 9.82 -12.47 4.47
N ARG A 80 11.05 -12.91 4.19
CA ARG A 80 12.15 -12.82 5.16
C ARG A 80 12.57 -11.37 5.41
N LYS A 81 12.76 -10.60 4.34
CA LYS A 81 13.27 -9.23 4.40
C LYS A 81 12.18 -8.19 4.21
N TYR A 82 11.20 -8.46 3.38
CA TYR A 82 10.21 -7.48 2.95
C TYR A 82 8.79 -7.88 3.30
N HIS A 83 7.97 -6.89 3.58
CA HIS A 83 6.52 -6.99 3.43
C HIS A 83 6.20 -6.67 1.98
N LYS A 84 5.51 -7.56 1.31
CA LYS A 84 5.04 -7.37 -0.04
C LYS A 84 3.62 -6.84 0.02
N ILE A 85 3.35 -5.69 -0.60
CA ILE A 85 1.99 -5.16 -0.72
C ILE A 85 1.42 -5.71 -2.01
N VAL A 86 0.42 -6.56 -1.91
CA VAL A 86 -0.16 -7.29 -3.05
C VAL A 86 -1.56 -6.77 -3.32
N MET A 87 -1.81 -6.39 -4.57
CA MET A 87 -3.13 -6.01 -5.05
C MET A 87 -3.86 -7.27 -5.52
N VAL A 88 -5.06 -7.48 -5.00
CA VAL A 88 -5.92 -8.60 -5.40
C VAL A 88 -7.16 -8.01 -6.07
N THR A 89 -7.37 -8.37 -7.34
CA THR A 89 -8.52 -7.90 -8.09
C THR A 89 -9.77 -8.70 -7.73
N ASP A 90 -10.93 -8.22 -8.17
CA ASP A 90 -12.21 -8.87 -7.92
C ASP A 90 -12.31 -10.28 -8.50
N ASP A 91 -11.56 -10.58 -9.57
CA ASP A 91 -11.50 -11.91 -10.18
C ASP A 91 -10.39 -12.78 -9.59
N GLY A 92 -9.71 -12.33 -8.53
CA GLY A 92 -8.69 -13.08 -7.82
C GLY A 92 -7.28 -12.99 -8.38
N ASN A 93 -7.06 -12.19 -9.42
CA ASN A 93 -5.72 -11.95 -9.94
C ASN A 93 -4.89 -11.17 -8.94
N ARG A 94 -3.62 -11.53 -8.83
CA ARG A 94 -2.70 -10.95 -7.85
C ARG A 94 -1.51 -10.30 -8.54
N SER A 95 -1.19 -9.10 -8.11
CA SER A 95 0.00 -8.39 -8.59
C SER A 95 0.68 -7.69 -7.42
N VAL A 96 2.00 -7.50 -7.51
CA VAL A 96 2.74 -6.82 -6.45
C VAL A 96 2.73 -5.34 -6.70
N HIS A 97 2.23 -4.60 -5.72
CA HIS A 97 2.20 -3.15 -5.76
C HIS A 97 3.53 -2.55 -5.29
N ALA A 98 4.05 -3.04 -4.18
CA ALA A 98 5.24 -2.47 -3.55
C ALA A 98 5.90 -3.46 -2.60
N PHE A 99 7.14 -3.14 -2.22
CA PHE A 99 7.89 -3.83 -1.18
C PHE A 99 8.26 -2.85 -0.07
N VAL A 100 8.21 -3.29 1.17
CA VAL A 100 8.62 -2.49 2.32
C VAL A 100 9.61 -3.30 3.15
N ASP A 101 10.79 -2.75 3.40
CA ASP A 101 11.80 -3.39 4.24
C ASP A 101 11.28 -3.46 5.68
N LYS A 102 11.26 -4.65 6.25
CA LYS A 102 10.73 -4.88 7.60
C LYS A 102 11.48 -4.15 8.69
N LYS A 103 12.77 -3.95 8.51
CA LYS A 103 13.66 -3.37 9.52
C LYS A 103 13.75 -1.86 9.41
N THR A 104 13.71 -1.33 8.21
CA THR A 104 13.98 0.09 7.96
C THR A 104 12.71 0.89 7.64
N GLY A 105 11.65 0.23 7.17
CA GLY A 105 10.46 0.92 6.71
C GLY A 105 10.60 1.53 5.32
N GLU A 106 11.68 1.24 4.62
CA GLU A 106 11.93 1.77 3.28
C GLU A 106 10.98 1.14 2.28
N LEU A 107 10.32 1.99 1.51
CA LEU A 107 9.31 1.62 0.53
C LEU A 107 9.92 1.62 -0.87
N TYR A 108 9.73 0.53 -1.59
CA TYR A 108 10.25 0.31 -2.94
C TYR A 108 9.14 0.02 -3.92
N LYS A 109 9.32 0.47 -5.15
CA LYS A 109 8.52 0.02 -6.28
C LYS A 109 8.85 -1.45 -6.58
N ALA A 110 7.89 -2.23 -7.05
CA ALA A 110 8.14 -3.61 -7.48
C ALA A 110 8.83 -3.63 -8.85
N ALA A 111 9.91 -4.41 -8.97
CA ALA A 111 10.51 -4.73 -10.26
C ALA A 111 9.87 -5.98 -10.86
N SER A 112 9.54 -6.94 -10.00
CA SER A 112 8.87 -8.19 -10.38
C SER A 112 8.05 -8.68 -9.19
N PHE A 113 7.38 -9.81 -9.34
CA PHE A 113 6.63 -10.41 -8.24
C PHE A 113 7.56 -10.78 -7.07
N LYS A 114 8.83 -11.05 -7.34
CA LYS A 114 9.78 -11.56 -6.33
C LYS A 114 10.73 -10.51 -5.78
N SER A 115 10.93 -9.40 -6.44
CA SER A 115 11.97 -8.46 -6.03
C SER A 115 11.59 -6.99 -6.23
N PRO A 116 12.11 -6.12 -5.35
CA PRO A 116 11.91 -4.68 -5.49
C PRO A 116 12.81 -4.09 -6.58
N ALA A 117 12.37 -2.98 -7.16
CA ALA A 117 13.20 -2.15 -8.02
C ALA A 117 14.25 -1.44 -7.17
N LYS A 118 15.36 -1.07 -7.79
CA LYS A 118 16.44 -0.35 -7.10
C LYS A 118 16.01 1.05 -6.69
N GLY A 119 16.41 1.44 -5.50
CA GLY A 119 16.23 2.78 -4.98
C GLY A 119 15.00 2.93 -4.10
N VAL A 120 15.24 3.41 -2.89
CA VAL A 120 14.18 3.72 -1.94
C VAL A 120 13.32 4.84 -2.49
N ARG A 121 12.01 4.67 -2.48
CA ARG A 121 11.08 5.73 -2.88
C ARG A 121 10.70 6.63 -1.72
N PHE A 122 10.36 6.02 -0.59
CA PHE A 122 9.97 6.71 0.64
C PHE A 122 10.38 5.86 1.83
N ASN A 123 10.38 6.45 3.02
CA ASN A 123 10.61 5.73 4.26
C ASN A 123 9.41 5.92 5.18
N LEU A 124 8.69 4.84 5.47
CA LEU A 124 7.47 4.90 6.27
C LEU A 124 7.75 5.20 7.75
N ASN A 125 9.00 5.05 8.21
CA ASN A 125 9.38 5.43 9.57
C ASN A 125 9.59 6.94 9.71
N ILE A 126 9.70 7.67 8.62
CA ILE A 126 9.81 9.13 8.63
C ILE A 126 8.40 9.70 8.52
N ILE A 127 7.97 10.44 9.54
CA ILE A 127 6.59 10.92 9.65
C ILE A 127 6.15 11.70 8.42
N LYS A 128 6.97 12.64 7.97
CA LYS A 128 6.66 13.49 6.81
C LYS A 128 6.46 12.67 5.54
N GLU A 129 7.34 11.69 5.31
CA GLU A 129 7.25 10.82 4.13
C GLU A 129 6.05 9.88 4.23
N ARG A 130 5.79 9.32 5.40
CA ARG A 130 4.62 8.47 5.63
C ARG A 130 3.32 9.24 5.38
N GLU A 131 3.22 10.46 5.89
CA GLU A 131 2.03 11.29 5.68
C GLU A 131 1.82 11.60 4.19
N PHE A 132 2.89 11.90 3.47
CA PHE A 132 2.84 12.11 2.03
C PHE A 132 2.34 10.87 1.32
N VAL A 133 2.92 9.69 1.61
CA VAL A 133 2.54 8.43 0.98
C VAL A 133 1.07 8.11 1.22
N LEU A 134 0.61 8.22 2.46
CA LEU A 134 -0.79 7.90 2.80
C LEU A 134 -1.79 8.84 2.14
N ARG A 135 -1.38 10.08 1.91
CA ARG A 135 -2.23 11.08 1.23
C ARG A 135 -2.21 10.93 -0.28
N GLU A 136 -1.03 10.66 -0.87
CA GLU A 136 -0.82 10.72 -2.31
C GLU A 136 -0.76 9.36 -3.00
N CYS A 137 -0.85 8.26 -2.26
CA CYS A 137 -0.79 6.94 -2.86
C CYS A 137 -1.95 6.71 -3.82
N ASP A 138 -1.68 5.95 -4.88
CA ASP A 138 -2.71 5.55 -5.82
C ASP A 138 -2.60 4.05 -6.13
N TRP A 139 -3.73 3.44 -6.44
CA TRP A 139 -3.82 1.99 -6.66
C TRP A 139 -2.97 1.53 -7.84
N ALA A 140 -2.73 2.39 -8.83
CA ALA A 140 -1.93 2.07 -10.00
C ALA A 140 -0.42 2.17 -9.75
N GLY A 141 0.00 2.79 -8.65
CA GLY A 141 1.41 2.85 -8.26
C GLY A 141 2.20 4.00 -8.85
N GLY A 142 1.54 4.99 -9.43
CA GLY A 142 2.22 6.14 -10.04
C GLY A 142 3.10 6.91 -9.07
N TYR A 143 2.71 6.99 -7.80
CA TYR A 143 3.47 7.69 -6.76
C TYR A 143 4.84 7.05 -6.48
N LEU A 144 5.06 5.81 -6.92
CA LEU A 144 6.31 5.09 -6.67
C LEU A 144 7.37 5.26 -7.75
N TYR A 145 7.08 6.02 -8.80
CA TYR A 145 8.10 6.33 -9.80
C TYR A 145 9.06 7.39 -9.27
N LYS A 146 10.31 7.35 -9.74
CA LYS A 146 11.38 8.23 -9.24
C LYS A 146 11.10 9.72 -9.43
N ASN A 147 10.24 10.06 -10.37
CA ASN A 147 9.86 11.43 -10.66
C ASN A 147 8.52 11.81 -10.01
N ALA A 148 8.14 11.10 -8.94
CA ALA A 148 6.96 11.46 -8.16
C ALA A 148 7.14 12.83 -7.52
N LEU A 149 6.02 13.48 -7.19
CA LEU A 149 5.98 14.90 -6.79
C LEU A 149 6.58 15.22 -5.43
N TYR A 150 7.06 14.24 -4.69
CA TYR A 150 7.66 14.47 -3.38
C TYR A 150 9.05 15.07 -3.53
N GLU A 151 9.24 16.26 -2.99
CA GLU A 151 10.54 16.88 -2.83
C GLU A 151 10.80 17.01 -1.34
N GLY A 152 11.64 16.12 -0.86
CA GLY A 152 11.95 15.95 0.54
C GLY A 152 12.60 17.09 1.23
#